data_135229e2d687f68c1500597f08372e36
#
_entry.id   135229e2d687f68c1500597f08372e36
#
_cell.length_a   1.000
_cell.length_b   1.000
_cell.length_c   1.000
_cell.angle_alpha   90.00
_cell.angle_beta   90.00
_cell.angle_gamma   90.00
#
_symmetry.space_group_name_H-M   'P 1'
#
loop_
_entity.id
_entity.type
_entity.pdbx_description
1 polymer ?
#
loop_
_entity_poly.entity_id
_entity_poly.type
_entity_poly.pdbx_seq_one_letter_code
_entity_poly.pdbx_strand_id
1 'polypeptide(L)'
;MPQQSSSNSERSLEVDGNRLTLLTDGPERLAALIKLIDDARRSVRLLYYIYKDDEAGTLIYLAMERALERGVEVSLLIDSFGAYTPDEYFSPLVAKGLSYGRFHPTFGRRYLIRNHQKLAMADERIVMIGGFNIEDSYFGSAEDGAWRDLGLLVEGPAVARLARYYEALAEWTHDRSGKIRTLNGIIHRFNENHGALQWTFGGPTRGLSPWARATSRDLLSSKDVGMIEAYFAPTWAILRRIGRVGRKGRARIITAAKSDNHATIAAARYTYKNLLRRGVEIYEYLPTKLHTKLVVLDDIIHIGSSNLDIRGLYLNLEMMLRIDDAAFAGMMRGYFEQEVAQSLPITAELHRKRSGWLTRLIQALSFFLVTTADYTITRRLNLGRF
;
A
#
# COMPACT_ATOMS: atom_id res chain seq x y z
N MET A 1 -8.14 -14.14 -28.75
CA MET A 1 -8.32 -12.77 -29.26
C MET A 1 -7.38 -11.88 -28.50
N PRO A 2 -6.50 -11.08 -29.10
CA PRO A 2 -5.62 -10.19 -28.37
C PRO A 2 -6.47 -9.09 -27.73
N GLN A 3 -6.36 -8.94 -26.40
CA GLN A 3 -6.91 -7.81 -25.67
C GLN A 3 -6.25 -6.54 -26.21
N GLN A 4 -7.06 -5.63 -26.73
CA GLN A 4 -6.62 -4.30 -27.16
C GLN A 4 -5.98 -3.60 -25.96
N SER A 5 -4.71 -3.22 -26.10
CA SER A 5 -4.06 -2.29 -25.23
C SER A 5 -4.86 -0.98 -25.24
N SER A 6 -5.64 -0.72 -24.20
CA SER A 6 -6.22 0.60 -23.98
C SER A 6 -5.10 1.61 -24.01
N SER A 7 -5.19 2.64 -24.84
CA SER A 7 -4.13 3.62 -25.02
C SER A 7 -3.78 4.27 -23.67
N ASN A 8 -2.51 4.56 -23.42
CA ASN A 8 -2.02 5.22 -22.20
C ASN A 8 -2.77 6.53 -21.87
N SER A 9 -3.43 7.14 -22.87
CA SER A 9 -4.25 8.35 -22.70
C SER A 9 -5.55 8.10 -21.90
N GLU A 10 -6.14 6.91 -21.95
CA GLU A 10 -7.38 6.59 -21.23
C GLU A 10 -7.16 6.33 -19.73
N ARG A 11 -5.90 6.08 -19.30
CA ARG A 11 -5.53 5.79 -17.91
C ARG A 11 -4.78 6.93 -17.24
N SER A 12 -4.68 8.09 -17.85
CA SER A 12 -3.97 9.27 -17.36
C SER A 12 -4.89 10.45 -17.22
N LEU A 13 -4.79 11.17 -16.10
CA LEU A 13 -5.50 12.43 -15.84
C LEU A 13 -4.57 13.46 -15.21
N GLU A 14 -4.86 14.74 -15.49
CA GLU A 14 -4.18 15.86 -14.84
C GLU A 14 -5.00 16.32 -13.63
N VAL A 15 -4.33 16.37 -12.46
CA VAL A 15 -4.93 16.85 -11.21
C VAL A 15 -3.97 17.83 -10.55
N ASP A 16 -4.38 19.06 -10.39
CA ASP A 16 -3.61 20.13 -9.71
C ASP A 16 -2.17 20.25 -10.25
N GLY A 17 -2.01 20.24 -11.58
CA GLY A 17 -0.72 20.34 -12.27
C GLY A 17 0.14 19.07 -12.18
N ASN A 18 -0.42 17.95 -11.76
CA ASN A 18 0.25 16.66 -11.75
C ASN A 18 -0.46 15.70 -12.70
N ARG A 19 0.32 14.96 -13.50
CA ARG A 19 -0.19 13.85 -14.29
C ARG A 19 -0.21 12.57 -13.46
N LEU A 20 -1.37 11.95 -13.39
CA LEU A 20 -1.62 10.70 -12.68
C LEU A 20 -1.91 9.60 -13.70
N THR A 21 -1.09 8.53 -13.74
CA THR A 21 -1.26 7.41 -14.66
C THR A 21 -1.41 6.10 -13.89
N LEU A 22 -2.50 5.36 -14.15
CA LEU A 22 -2.72 4.04 -13.55
C LEU A 22 -1.91 2.96 -14.27
N LEU A 23 -1.29 2.08 -13.48
CA LEU A 23 -0.57 0.91 -13.93
C LEU A 23 -1.24 -0.33 -13.34
N THR A 24 -2.12 -0.95 -14.11
CA THR A 24 -2.97 -2.04 -13.62
C THR A 24 -2.42 -3.43 -13.90
N ASP A 25 -1.41 -3.52 -14.77
CA ASP A 25 -0.81 -4.78 -15.20
C ASP A 25 0.62 -4.96 -14.66
N GLY A 26 1.01 -6.19 -14.31
CA GLY A 26 2.32 -6.49 -13.73
C GLY A 26 3.50 -6.17 -14.65
N PRO A 27 3.55 -6.71 -15.88
CA PRO A 27 4.57 -6.40 -16.86
C PRO A 27 4.67 -4.89 -17.17
N GLU A 28 3.53 -4.19 -17.28
CA GLU A 28 3.50 -2.75 -17.47
C GLU A 28 4.16 -2.00 -16.29
N ARG A 29 3.88 -2.44 -15.05
CA ARG A 29 4.53 -1.87 -13.85
C ARG A 29 6.04 -2.05 -13.85
N LEU A 30 6.53 -3.24 -14.20
CA LEU A 30 7.97 -3.50 -14.28
C LEU A 30 8.64 -2.65 -15.36
N ALA A 31 8.06 -2.62 -16.55
CA ALA A 31 8.59 -1.80 -17.64
C ALA A 31 8.61 -0.30 -17.29
N ALA A 32 7.55 0.21 -16.64
CA ALA A 32 7.47 1.59 -16.20
C ALA A 32 8.49 1.90 -15.09
N LEU A 33 8.74 0.96 -14.16
CA LEU A 33 9.75 1.11 -13.11
C LEU A 33 11.17 1.15 -13.68
N ILE A 34 11.50 0.23 -14.59
CA ILE A 34 12.81 0.22 -15.27
C ILE A 34 12.98 1.52 -16.07
N LYS A 35 11.98 1.92 -16.85
CA LYS A 35 12.00 3.16 -17.61
C LYS A 35 12.21 4.40 -16.72
N LEU A 36 11.55 4.47 -15.56
CA LEU A 36 11.72 5.55 -14.59
C LEU A 36 13.18 5.67 -14.14
N ILE A 37 13.85 4.53 -13.89
CA ILE A 37 15.27 4.51 -13.48
C ILE A 37 16.20 4.85 -14.65
N ASP A 38 15.92 4.29 -15.84
CA ASP A 38 16.75 4.50 -17.02
C ASP A 38 16.66 5.95 -17.57
N ASP A 39 15.50 6.60 -17.45
CA ASP A 39 15.30 7.99 -17.87
C ASP A 39 15.84 9.02 -16.88
N ALA A 40 16.17 8.62 -15.65
CA ALA A 40 16.68 9.51 -14.62
C ALA A 40 18.00 10.17 -15.02
N ARG A 41 18.12 11.47 -14.71
CA ARG A 41 19.29 12.30 -15.06
C ARG A 41 20.06 12.84 -13.86
N ARG A 42 19.42 12.96 -12.71
CA ARG A 42 20.00 13.52 -11.49
C ARG A 42 19.96 12.55 -10.32
N SER A 43 18.80 11.97 -10.05
CA SER A 43 18.63 11.14 -8.86
C SER A 43 17.56 10.07 -9.02
N VAL A 44 17.80 8.90 -8.43
CA VAL A 44 16.85 7.81 -8.24
C VAL A 44 16.77 7.48 -6.77
N ARG A 45 15.56 7.42 -6.23
CA ARG A 45 15.29 7.04 -4.83
C ARG A 45 14.29 5.89 -4.81
N LEU A 46 14.70 4.79 -4.23
CA LEU A 46 13.90 3.57 -4.12
C LEU A 46 13.65 3.24 -2.65
N LEU A 47 12.41 2.93 -2.29
CA LEU A 47 12.02 2.49 -0.96
C LEU A 47 11.04 1.32 -1.10
N TYR A 48 11.42 0.14 -0.59
CA TYR A 48 10.61 -1.07 -0.69
C TYR A 48 10.64 -1.89 0.59
N TYR A 49 9.53 -2.55 0.88
CA TYR A 49 9.44 -3.50 1.99
C TYR A 49 10.13 -4.83 1.67
N ILE A 50 9.88 -5.39 0.48
CA ILE A 50 10.56 -6.58 -0.02
C ILE A 50 11.38 -6.18 -1.25
N TYR A 51 12.61 -6.65 -1.29
CA TYR A 51 13.46 -6.72 -2.48
C TYR A 51 14.01 -8.14 -2.55
N LYS A 52 13.79 -8.82 -3.67
CA LYS A 52 14.21 -10.21 -3.88
C LYS A 52 15.21 -10.28 -5.04
N ASP A 53 16.13 -11.20 -4.95
CA ASP A 53 17.15 -11.46 -5.98
C ASP A 53 16.65 -12.45 -7.05
N ASP A 54 15.41 -12.22 -7.52
CA ASP A 54 14.78 -12.93 -8.63
C ASP A 54 14.94 -12.17 -9.95
N GLU A 55 14.20 -12.55 -11.00
CA GLU A 55 14.33 -11.93 -12.32
C GLU A 55 13.99 -10.44 -12.28
N ALA A 56 12.87 -10.07 -11.68
CA ALA A 56 12.47 -8.65 -11.54
C ALA A 56 13.48 -7.86 -10.71
N GLY A 57 13.95 -8.42 -9.59
CA GLY A 57 14.98 -7.80 -8.77
C GLY A 57 16.29 -7.61 -9.52
N THR A 58 16.70 -8.61 -10.31
CA THR A 58 17.89 -8.51 -11.16
C THR A 58 17.76 -7.44 -12.23
N LEU A 59 16.62 -7.33 -12.91
CA LEU A 59 16.37 -6.29 -13.92
C LEU A 59 16.44 -4.88 -13.31
N ILE A 60 15.88 -4.71 -12.10
CA ILE A 60 15.93 -3.43 -11.38
C ILE A 60 17.36 -3.14 -10.87
N TYR A 61 18.10 -4.16 -10.42
CA TYR A 61 19.52 -4.03 -10.07
C TYR A 61 20.34 -3.51 -11.24
N LEU A 62 20.18 -4.10 -12.42
CA LEU A 62 20.88 -3.68 -13.64
C LEU A 62 20.45 -2.26 -14.08
N ALA A 63 19.20 -1.87 -13.87
CA ALA A 63 18.76 -0.50 -14.13
C ALA A 63 19.44 0.51 -13.18
N MET A 64 19.55 0.17 -11.88
CA MET A 64 20.31 0.99 -10.91
C MET A 64 21.79 1.09 -11.29
N GLU A 65 22.40 -0.01 -11.73
CA GLU A 65 23.79 -0.03 -12.18
C GLU A 65 24.01 0.93 -13.35
N ARG A 66 23.16 0.84 -14.40
CA ARG A 66 23.20 1.79 -15.54
C ARG A 66 23.02 3.24 -15.11
N ALA A 67 22.14 3.50 -14.12
CA ALA A 67 21.93 4.84 -13.59
C ALA A 67 23.21 5.36 -12.90
N LEU A 68 23.87 4.56 -12.07
CA LEU A 68 25.15 4.90 -11.44
C LEU A 68 26.25 5.15 -12.48
N GLU A 69 26.34 4.34 -13.52
CA GLU A 69 27.31 4.52 -14.63
C GLU A 69 27.09 5.82 -15.42
N ARG A 70 25.84 6.32 -15.46
CA ARG A 70 25.53 7.65 -16.03
C ARG A 70 25.84 8.81 -15.08
N GLY A 71 26.28 8.54 -13.84
CA GLY A 71 26.53 9.54 -12.81
C GLY A 71 25.27 10.01 -12.09
N VAL A 72 24.18 9.25 -12.16
CA VAL A 72 22.95 9.53 -11.41
C VAL A 72 23.13 9.13 -9.95
N GLU A 73 22.68 9.96 -9.01
CA GLU A 73 22.65 9.63 -7.59
C GLU A 73 21.58 8.58 -7.33
N VAL A 74 21.96 7.39 -6.92
CA VAL A 74 21.01 6.30 -6.62
C VAL A 74 20.99 5.99 -5.14
N SER A 75 19.79 5.98 -4.55
CA SER A 75 19.56 5.60 -3.17
C SER A 75 18.51 4.50 -3.07
N LEU A 76 18.82 3.46 -2.30
CA LEU A 76 17.93 2.32 -2.04
C LEU A 76 17.76 2.13 -0.54
N LEU A 77 16.51 2.22 -0.07
CA LEU A 77 16.11 1.85 1.28
C LEU A 77 15.24 0.60 1.23
N ILE A 78 15.58 -0.44 1.99
CA ILE A 78 14.77 -1.65 2.12
C ILE A 78 14.47 -1.94 3.60
N ASP A 79 13.39 -2.66 3.86
CA ASP A 79 13.06 -3.10 5.22
C ASP A 79 13.89 -4.34 5.60
N SER A 80 14.41 -4.38 6.83
CA SER A 80 15.27 -5.47 7.29
C SER A 80 14.52 -6.79 7.54
N PHE A 81 13.21 -6.73 7.73
CA PHE A 81 12.39 -7.92 7.97
C PHE A 81 11.78 -8.47 6.69
N GLY A 82 11.34 -7.58 5.79
CA GLY A 82 10.69 -7.98 4.55
C GLY A 82 11.67 -8.39 3.45
N ALA A 83 12.83 -7.76 3.38
CA ALA A 83 13.82 -8.03 2.34
C ALA A 83 14.79 -9.15 2.79
N TYR A 84 14.65 -10.32 2.19
CA TYR A 84 15.50 -11.49 2.44
C TYR A 84 16.85 -11.42 1.72
N THR A 85 16.99 -10.57 0.71
CA THR A 85 18.23 -10.38 -0.05
C THR A 85 19.34 -9.89 0.88
N PRO A 86 20.50 -10.57 0.95
CA PRO A 86 21.59 -10.19 1.84
C PRO A 86 22.26 -8.90 1.39
N ASP A 87 22.90 -8.17 2.32
CA ASP A 87 23.55 -6.90 2.03
C ASP A 87 24.68 -7.03 1.00
N GLU A 88 25.35 -8.19 0.98
CA GLU A 88 26.42 -8.54 0.03
C GLU A 88 25.96 -8.46 -1.42
N TYR A 89 24.68 -8.73 -1.70
CA TYR A 89 24.11 -8.62 -3.04
C TYR A 89 24.24 -7.19 -3.61
N PHE A 90 24.12 -6.19 -2.76
CA PHE A 90 24.22 -4.79 -3.17
C PHE A 90 25.65 -4.21 -3.08
N SER A 91 26.62 -4.96 -2.54
CA SER A 91 27.99 -4.47 -2.36
C SER A 91 28.65 -3.97 -3.64
N PRO A 92 28.46 -4.60 -4.84
CA PRO A 92 29.04 -4.06 -6.08
C PRO A 92 28.43 -2.70 -6.45
N LEU A 93 27.13 -2.48 -6.24
CA LEU A 93 26.50 -1.18 -6.49
C LEU A 93 26.95 -0.13 -5.47
N VAL A 94 27.12 -0.51 -4.21
CA VAL A 94 27.68 0.38 -3.17
C VAL A 94 29.09 0.83 -3.54
N ALA A 95 29.92 -0.08 -4.06
CA ALA A 95 31.25 0.27 -4.58
C ALA A 95 31.19 1.23 -5.78
N LYS A 96 30.10 1.23 -6.55
CA LYS A 96 29.82 2.17 -7.66
C LYS A 96 29.13 3.47 -7.20
N GLY A 97 28.84 3.63 -5.89
CA GLY A 97 28.23 4.85 -5.33
C GLY A 97 26.76 4.75 -4.94
N LEU A 98 26.15 3.56 -4.90
CA LEU A 98 24.81 3.38 -4.37
C LEU A 98 24.76 3.78 -2.88
N SER A 99 23.88 4.73 -2.53
CA SER A 99 23.51 4.99 -1.14
C SER A 99 22.52 3.93 -0.68
N TYR A 100 23.01 2.94 0.06
CA TYR A 100 22.22 1.81 0.53
C TYR A 100 21.90 1.94 2.02
N GLY A 101 20.64 1.74 2.38
CA GLY A 101 20.17 1.72 3.75
C GLY A 101 19.16 0.61 4.00
N ARG A 102 19.30 -0.06 5.16
CA ARG A 102 18.34 -1.03 5.62
C ARG A 102 17.59 -0.46 6.82
N PHE A 103 16.28 -0.28 6.66
CA PHE A 103 15.43 0.13 7.79
C PHE A 103 15.45 -0.98 8.84
N HIS A 104 16.29 -0.77 9.85
CA HIS A 104 16.52 -1.73 10.92
C HIS A 104 16.02 -1.13 12.23
N PRO A 105 14.89 -1.59 12.76
CA PRO A 105 14.58 -1.30 14.14
C PRO A 105 15.63 -2.01 14.99
N THR A 106 16.57 -1.26 15.57
CA THR A 106 17.65 -1.77 16.43
C THR A 106 17.12 -2.74 17.48
N PHE A 107 17.92 -3.76 17.79
CA PHE A 107 17.64 -4.82 18.77
C PHE A 107 16.86 -4.29 19.98
N GLY A 108 15.72 -4.93 20.32
CA GLY A 108 14.88 -4.58 21.44
C GLY A 108 13.42 -4.32 21.05
N ARG A 109 12.81 -3.32 21.69
CA ARG A 109 11.36 -3.06 21.62
C ARG A 109 10.82 -2.65 20.24
N ARG A 110 11.68 -2.35 19.24
CA ARG A 110 11.28 -1.77 17.94
C ARG A 110 11.16 -2.78 16.80
N TYR A 111 11.58 -4.00 17.00
CA TYR A 111 11.72 -5.00 15.93
C TYR A 111 10.41 -5.37 15.23
N LEU A 112 9.25 -5.02 15.79
CA LEU A 112 7.94 -5.27 15.18
C LEU A 112 7.41 -4.11 14.30
N ILE A 113 8.09 -2.96 14.28
CA ILE A 113 7.76 -1.86 13.35
C ILE A 113 8.36 -2.20 11.99
N ARG A 114 7.58 -2.02 10.92
CA ARG A 114 7.98 -2.29 9.53
C ARG A 114 7.91 -1.01 8.71
N ASN A 115 8.85 -0.86 7.81
CA ASN A 115 8.71 0.12 6.73
C ASN A 115 7.99 -0.54 5.55
N HIS A 116 6.68 -0.42 5.53
CA HIS A 116 5.84 -1.06 4.54
C HIS A 116 5.53 -0.15 3.33
N GLN A 117 6.21 0.98 3.23
CA GLN A 117 6.11 1.92 2.11
C GLN A 117 6.75 1.33 0.85
N LYS A 118 6.24 1.73 -0.32
CA LYS A 118 6.79 1.35 -1.61
C LYS A 118 6.73 2.56 -2.53
N LEU A 119 7.90 3.00 -2.97
CA LEU A 119 8.04 4.06 -3.96
C LEU A 119 9.31 3.88 -4.79
N ALA A 120 9.24 4.34 -6.03
CA ALA A 120 10.39 4.62 -6.88
C ALA A 120 10.24 6.03 -7.42
N MET A 121 11.23 6.89 -7.22
CA MET A 121 11.19 8.29 -7.60
C MET A 121 12.42 8.66 -8.39
N ALA A 122 12.24 9.45 -9.47
CA ALA A 122 13.32 10.00 -10.27
C ALA A 122 13.24 11.52 -10.35
N ASP A 123 14.40 12.17 -10.21
CA ASP A 123 14.65 13.60 -10.43
C ASP A 123 13.73 14.54 -9.65
N GLU A 124 13.07 14.06 -8.58
CA GLU A 124 12.05 14.77 -7.79
C GLU A 124 10.85 15.25 -8.62
N ARG A 125 10.62 14.62 -9.77
CA ARG A 125 9.59 14.99 -10.75
C ARG A 125 8.58 13.91 -11.02
N ILE A 126 9.01 12.64 -10.93
CA ILE A 126 8.17 11.49 -11.21
C ILE A 126 8.34 10.47 -10.08
N VAL A 127 7.23 9.90 -9.62
CA VAL A 127 7.22 8.83 -8.63
C VAL A 127 6.20 7.77 -8.99
N MET A 128 6.59 6.53 -8.83
CA MET A 128 5.70 5.38 -8.85
C MET A 128 5.43 4.91 -7.43
N ILE A 129 4.15 4.77 -7.08
CA ILE A 129 3.69 4.24 -5.79
C ILE A 129 2.72 3.08 -5.99
N GLY A 130 2.50 2.28 -4.95
CA GLY A 130 1.53 1.19 -4.98
C GLY A 130 1.67 0.24 -3.80
N GLY A 131 1.01 -0.92 -3.89
CA GLY A 131 1.13 -1.99 -2.92
C GLY A 131 2.28 -2.97 -3.19
N PHE A 132 2.75 -3.05 -4.43
CA PHE A 132 3.70 -4.06 -4.93
C PHE A 132 5.12 -3.88 -4.41
N ASN A 133 5.81 -5.01 -4.24
CA ASN A 133 7.22 -5.07 -3.88
C ASN A 133 8.08 -5.38 -5.11
N ILE A 134 9.40 -5.43 -4.93
CA ILE A 134 10.33 -5.93 -5.94
C ILE A 134 10.49 -7.44 -5.77
N GLU A 135 9.66 -8.16 -6.50
CA GLU A 135 9.61 -9.62 -6.56
C GLU A 135 8.78 -10.03 -7.80
N ASP A 136 9.17 -11.10 -8.50
CA ASP A 136 8.52 -11.60 -9.73
C ASP A 136 7.00 -11.74 -9.58
N SER A 137 6.55 -12.20 -8.42
CA SER A 137 5.13 -12.41 -8.12
C SER A 137 4.26 -11.16 -8.26
N TYR A 138 4.84 -9.94 -8.24
CA TYR A 138 4.12 -8.68 -8.44
C TYR A 138 4.16 -8.15 -9.88
N PHE A 139 5.04 -8.69 -10.71
CA PHE A 139 5.29 -8.18 -12.06
C PHE A 139 4.88 -9.13 -13.17
N GLY A 140 4.44 -10.34 -12.84
CA GLY A 140 3.85 -11.28 -13.77
C GLY A 140 2.41 -10.93 -14.18
N SER A 141 1.86 -11.74 -15.08
CA SER A 141 0.46 -11.67 -15.51
C SER A 141 -0.48 -12.45 -14.57
N ALA A 142 -1.79 -12.29 -14.75
CA ALA A 142 -2.77 -13.10 -14.04
C ALA A 142 -2.68 -14.60 -14.40
N GLU A 143 -2.27 -14.91 -15.62
CA GLU A 143 -2.08 -16.29 -16.12
C GLU A 143 -0.92 -16.98 -15.40
N ASP A 144 0.11 -16.22 -15.02
CA ASP A 144 1.25 -16.69 -14.22
C ASP A 144 0.91 -16.82 -12.72
N GLY A 145 -0.31 -16.48 -12.31
CA GLY A 145 -0.72 -16.49 -10.91
C GLY A 145 -0.15 -15.34 -10.09
N ALA A 146 0.35 -14.28 -10.74
CA ALA A 146 0.89 -13.11 -10.10
C ALA A 146 -0.16 -12.35 -9.26
N TRP A 147 0.32 -11.54 -8.32
CA TRP A 147 -0.53 -10.74 -7.46
C TRP A 147 -1.25 -9.63 -8.24
N ARG A 148 -2.57 -9.52 -8.02
CA ARG A 148 -3.34 -8.37 -8.51
C ARG A 148 -3.04 -7.16 -7.64
N ASP A 149 -2.31 -6.21 -8.19
CA ASP A 149 -1.97 -4.96 -7.51
C ASP A 149 -2.14 -3.76 -8.45
N LEU A 150 -2.14 -2.57 -7.87
CA LEU A 150 -2.33 -1.32 -8.57
C LEU A 150 -1.12 -0.40 -8.33
N GLY A 151 -0.53 0.08 -9.43
CA GLY A 151 0.47 1.14 -9.42
C GLY A 151 -0.13 2.48 -9.84
N LEU A 152 0.41 3.54 -9.28
CA LEU A 152 0.13 4.92 -9.70
C LEU A 152 1.44 5.63 -9.98
N LEU A 153 1.58 6.14 -11.20
CA LEU A 153 2.66 7.04 -11.58
C LEU A 153 2.16 8.47 -11.38
N VAL A 154 2.91 9.26 -10.65
CA VAL A 154 2.63 10.69 -10.39
C VAL A 154 3.79 11.49 -10.97
N GLU A 155 3.49 12.40 -11.89
CA GLU A 155 4.47 13.31 -12.49
C GLU A 155 4.03 14.75 -12.23
N GLY A 156 4.88 15.54 -11.57
CA GLY A 156 4.59 16.95 -11.31
C GLY A 156 5.07 17.46 -9.94
N PRO A 157 4.60 18.64 -9.52
CA PRO A 157 5.08 19.34 -8.33
C PRO A 157 4.84 18.59 -7.00
N ALA A 158 3.88 17.67 -6.93
CA ALA A 158 3.64 16.87 -5.74
C ALA A 158 4.85 16.00 -5.38
N VAL A 159 5.66 15.58 -6.36
CA VAL A 159 6.80 14.67 -6.16
C VAL A 159 7.93 15.34 -5.37
N ALA A 160 8.22 16.62 -5.62
CA ALA A 160 9.25 17.35 -4.88
C ALA A 160 8.95 17.46 -3.37
N ARG A 161 7.65 17.43 -2.99
CA ARG A 161 7.26 17.39 -1.55
C ARG A 161 7.58 16.05 -0.94
N LEU A 162 7.39 14.96 -1.68
CA LEU A 162 7.69 13.60 -1.23
C LEU A 162 9.20 13.36 -1.14
N ALA A 163 10.02 13.97 -2.01
CA ALA A 163 11.47 13.86 -1.96
C ALA A 163 12.04 14.28 -0.60
N ARG A 164 11.54 15.39 -0.03
CA ARG A 164 11.95 15.86 1.29
C ARG A 164 11.62 14.89 2.43
N TYR A 165 10.50 14.18 2.29
CA TYR A 165 10.15 13.11 3.23
C TYR A 165 11.14 11.95 3.13
N TYR A 166 11.47 11.51 1.90
CA TYR A 166 12.42 10.44 1.68
C TYR A 166 13.78 10.74 2.30
N GLU A 167 14.32 11.96 2.09
CA GLU A 167 15.60 12.38 2.68
C GLU A 167 15.59 12.29 4.22
N ALA A 168 14.56 12.84 4.85
CA ALA A 168 14.44 12.79 6.31
C ALA A 168 14.33 11.35 6.83
N LEU A 169 13.68 10.45 6.08
CA LEU A 169 13.58 9.04 6.42
C LEU A 169 14.91 8.30 6.21
N ALA A 170 15.65 8.63 5.14
CA ALA A 170 16.97 8.09 4.84
C ALA A 170 17.98 8.48 5.94
N GLU A 171 18.03 9.76 6.33
CA GLU A 171 18.84 10.23 7.44
C GLU A 171 18.52 9.47 8.73
N TRP A 172 17.24 9.33 9.06
CA TRP A 172 16.80 8.58 10.24
C TRP A 172 17.21 7.10 10.18
N THR A 173 17.16 6.50 8.98
CA THR A 173 17.53 5.09 8.77
C THR A 173 19.02 4.85 8.98
N HIS A 174 19.86 5.79 8.59
CA HIS A 174 21.32 5.73 8.79
C HIS A 174 21.73 6.08 10.24
N ASP A 175 20.90 6.80 11.00
CA ASP A 175 21.16 7.10 12.42
C ASP A 175 20.92 5.86 13.30
N ARG A 176 21.99 5.19 13.72
CA ARG A 176 21.92 4.04 14.63
C ARG A 176 21.24 4.33 15.98
N SER A 177 21.17 5.60 16.37
CA SER A 177 20.48 6.05 17.59
C SER A 177 19.00 6.40 17.33
N GLY A 178 18.51 6.28 16.11
CA GLY A 178 17.22 6.74 15.63
C GLY A 178 16.06 6.49 16.61
N LYS A 179 15.51 7.58 17.21
CA LYS A 179 14.45 7.49 18.22
C LYS A 179 13.08 7.42 17.54
N ILE A 180 12.16 6.60 18.05
CA ILE A 180 10.75 6.56 17.57
C ILE A 180 10.09 7.94 17.63
N ARG A 181 10.43 8.77 18.62
CA ARG A 181 9.91 10.14 18.71
C ARG A 181 10.30 10.98 17.51
N THR A 182 11.55 10.87 17.03
CA THR A 182 12.04 11.56 15.84
C THR A 182 11.31 11.04 14.59
N LEU A 183 11.14 9.72 14.45
CA LEU A 183 10.38 9.11 13.36
C LEU A 183 8.93 9.62 13.33
N ASN A 184 8.27 9.67 14.49
CA ASN A 184 6.93 10.24 14.60
C ASN A 184 6.90 11.74 14.24
N GLY A 185 7.96 12.48 14.58
CA GLY A 185 8.13 13.87 14.16
C GLY A 185 8.19 14.01 12.64
N ILE A 186 8.93 13.14 11.95
CA ILE A 186 9.01 13.09 10.49
C ILE A 186 7.62 12.81 9.89
N ILE A 187 6.92 11.77 10.37
CA ILE A 187 5.57 11.41 9.89
C ILE A 187 4.62 12.60 10.02
N HIS A 188 4.60 13.29 11.15
CA HIS A 188 3.71 14.43 11.37
C HIS A 188 4.10 15.67 10.56
N ARG A 189 5.41 15.94 10.41
CA ARG A 189 5.94 17.09 9.69
C ARG A 189 5.58 17.05 8.20
N PHE A 190 5.67 15.87 7.60
CA PHE A 190 5.47 15.70 6.15
C PHE A 190 4.05 15.29 5.78
N ASN A 191 3.19 14.98 6.77
CA ASN A 191 1.80 14.69 6.48
C ASN A 191 1.08 15.93 5.99
N GLU A 192 0.44 15.82 4.82
CA GLU A 192 -0.28 16.93 4.20
C GLU A 192 -1.78 16.86 4.53
N ASN A 193 -2.43 18.00 4.53
CA ASN A 193 -3.86 18.13 4.83
C ASN A 193 -4.57 19.21 4.00
N HIS A 194 -3.89 19.75 2.98
CA HIS A 194 -4.38 20.77 2.06
C HIS A 194 -4.01 20.43 0.62
N GLY A 195 -4.77 20.93 -0.35
CA GLY A 195 -4.60 20.69 -1.78
C GLY A 195 -5.36 19.46 -2.27
N ALA A 196 -5.48 19.33 -3.58
CA ALA A 196 -6.15 18.21 -4.23
C ALA A 196 -5.34 16.89 -4.09
N LEU A 197 -4.00 16.97 -4.09
CA LEU A 197 -3.11 15.86 -3.82
C LEU A 197 -2.42 16.05 -2.47
N GLN A 198 -2.57 15.05 -1.58
CA GLN A 198 -2.03 15.08 -0.22
C GLN A 198 -1.28 13.78 0.08
N TRP A 199 0.03 13.89 0.35
CA TRP A 199 0.79 12.77 0.89
C TRP A 199 0.43 12.57 2.36
N THR A 200 -0.07 11.38 2.70
CA THR A 200 -0.45 11.02 4.06
C THR A 200 0.31 9.80 4.52
N PHE A 201 0.82 9.84 5.74
CA PHE A 201 1.74 8.83 6.24
C PHE A 201 1.17 8.06 7.42
N GLY A 202 1.57 6.79 7.51
CA GLY A 202 1.39 5.91 8.66
C GLY A 202 2.66 5.77 9.46
N GLY A 203 2.51 5.33 10.71
CA GLY A 203 3.66 5.04 11.57
C GLY A 203 3.24 4.65 12.98
N PRO A 204 4.22 4.34 13.87
CA PRO A 204 3.99 3.85 15.21
C PRO A 204 3.46 4.97 16.13
N THR A 205 2.18 5.31 16.00
CA THR A 205 1.50 6.37 16.74
C THR A 205 0.65 5.82 17.89
N ARG A 206 0.40 6.64 18.92
CA ARG A 206 -0.45 6.24 20.06
C ARG A 206 -1.93 6.05 19.68
N GLY A 207 -2.40 6.77 18.65
CA GLY A 207 -3.75 6.65 18.09
C GLY A 207 -3.69 6.28 16.62
N LEU A 208 -4.76 6.49 15.89
CA LEU A 208 -4.77 6.35 14.43
C LEU A 208 -3.65 7.22 13.82
N SER A 209 -2.91 6.65 12.89
CA SER A 209 -1.90 7.38 12.13
C SER A 209 -2.53 8.51 11.29
N PRO A 210 -1.76 9.49 10.80
CA PRO A 210 -2.31 10.60 10.01
C PRO A 210 -3.16 10.14 8.83
N TRP A 211 -2.68 9.19 8.01
CA TRP A 211 -3.46 8.67 6.89
C TRP A 211 -4.76 8.00 7.34
N ALA A 212 -4.72 7.20 8.39
CA ALA A 212 -5.88 6.50 8.92
C ALA A 212 -6.92 7.48 9.50
N ARG A 213 -6.48 8.61 10.08
CA ARG A 213 -7.38 9.69 10.51
C ARG A 213 -8.02 10.38 9.32
N ALA A 214 -7.25 10.66 8.25
CA ALA A 214 -7.77 11.27 7.03
C ALA A 214 -8.85 10.38 6.41
N THR A 215 -8.54 9.12 6.10
CA THR A 215 -9.52 8.15 5.57
C THR A 215 -10.74 7.98 6.48
N SER A 216 -10.53 7.92 7.78
CA SER A 216 -11.60 7.78 8.76
C SER A 216 -12.52 9.00 8.82
N ARG A 217 -11.99 10.22 8.61
CA ARG A 217 -12.75 11.47 8.50
C ARG A 217 -13.54 11.50 7.19
N ASP A 218 -12.88 11.23 6.07
CA ASP A 218 -13.51 11.23 4.75
C ASP A 218 -14.66 10.21 4.69
N LEU A 219 -14.48 9.02 5.28
CA LEU A 219 -15.51 7.99 5.41
C LEU A 219 -16.75 8.43 6.22
N LEU A 220 -16.62 9.40 7.14
CA LEU A 220 -17.76 9.91 7.91
C LEU A 220 -18.74 10.73 7.07
N SER A 221 -18.26 11.45 6.08
CA SER A 221 -19.05 12.30 5.19
C SER A 221 -19.54 11.60 3.93
N SER A 222 -18.90 10.46 3.57
CA SER A 222 -19.17 9.78 2.30
C SER A 222 -20.53 9.08 2.26
N LYS A 223 -21.08 9.02 1.05
CA LYS A 223 -22.34 8.35 0.70
C LYS A 223 -22.12 7.13 -0.23
N ASP A 224 -21.12 7.20 -1.09
CA ASP A 224 -20.71 6.10 -1.97
C ASP A 224 -19.27 5.70 -1.66
N VAL A 225 -19.07 4.43 -1.31
CA VAL A 225 -17.79 3.88 -0.86
C VAL A 225 -17.48 2.61 -1.64
N GLY A 226 -16.31 2.61 -2.31
CA GLY A 226 -15.69 1.43 -2.91
C GLY A 226 -14.34 1.18 -2.26
N MET A 227 -14.09 -0.04 -1.78
CA MET A 227 -12.81 -0.45 -1.19
C MET A 227 -12.29 -1.70 -1.85
N ILE A 228 -11.00 -1.73 -2.19
CA ILE A 228 -10.28 -2.94 -2.56
C ILE A 228 -9.17 -3.13 -1.54
N GLU A 229 -9.26 -4.19 -0.74
CA GLU A 229 -8.39 -4.40 0.40
C GLU A 229 -7.87 -5.84 0.45
N ALA A 230 -6.58 -6.01 0.24
CA ALA A 230 -5.91 -7.31 0.31
C ALA A 230 -6.05 -7.93 1.70
N TYR A 231 -5.78 -7.14 2.74
CA TYR A 231 -5.92 -7.52 4.15
C TYR A 231 -6.90 -6.58 4.83
N PHE A 232 -8.09 -7.12 5.13
CA PHE A 232 -9.20 -6.36 5.69
C PHE A 232 -9.53 -6.82 7.12
N ALA A 233 -8.94 -6.17 8.09
CA ALA A 233 -9.20 -6.40 9.50
C ALA A 233 -9.15 -5.08 10.31
N PRO A 234 -10.00 -4.09 9.97
CA PRO A 234 -9.97 -2.79 10.63
C PRO A 234 -10.57 -2.84 12.03
N THR A 235 -10.42 -1.74 12.76
CA THR A 235 -11.05 -1.57 14.07
C THR A 235 -12.56 -1.54 13.99
N TRP A 236 -13.23 -1.87 15.10
CA TRP A 236 -14.68 -1.76 15.22
C TRP A 236 -15.21 -0.35 14.93
N ALA A 237 -14.43 0.69 15.18
CA ALA A 237 -14.80 2.07 14.87
C ALA A 237 -14.92 2.29 13.36
N ILE A 238 -13.95 1.80 12.57
CA ILE A 238 -13.96 1.88 11.11
C ILE A 238 -15.09 0.99 10.55
N LEU A 239 -15.25 -0.26 11.04
CA LEU A 239 -16.34 -1.15 10.63
C LEU A 239 -17.73 -0.52 10.87
N ARG A 240 -17.91 0.22 11.99
CA ARG A 240 -19.16 0.94 12.24
C ARG A 240 -19.41 2.06 11.24
N ARG A 241 -18.36 2.78 10.82
CA ARG A 241 -18.44 3.84 9.81
C ARG A 241 -18.80 3.30 8.44
N ILE A 242 -18.11 2.25 7.98
CA ILE A 242 -18.45 1.54 6.73
C ILE A 242 -19.89 1.05 6.77
N GLY A 243 -20.32 0.39 7.85
CA GLY A 243 -21.68 -0.07 8.00
C GLY A 243 -22.72 1.06 8.16
N ARG A 244 -22.33 2.28 8.53
CA ARG A 244 -23.21 3.45 8.47
C ARG A 244 -23.45 3.89 7.03
N VAL A 245 -22.39 3.90 6.21
CA VAL A 245 -22.52 4.20 4.78
C VAL A 245 -23.39 3.17 4.10
N GLY A 246 -23.19 1.86 4.35
CA GLY A 246 -24.03 0.82 3.78
C GLY A 246 -25.54 0.92 4.13
N ARG A 247 -25.88 1.53 5.28
CA ARG A 247 -27.30 1.77 5.64
C ARG A 247 -27.90 3.04 5.04
N LYS A 248 -27.09 4.05 4.71
CA LYS A 248 -27.54 5.39 4.33
C LYS A 248 -27.24 5.76 2.89
N GLY A 249 -26.36 5.05 2.26
CA GLY A 249 -25.87 5.21 0.91
C GLY A 249 -25.46 3.86 0.33
N ARG A 250 -24.31 3.79 -0.32
CA ARG A 250 -23.75 2.59 -0.93
C ARG A 250 -22.37 2.30 -0.39
N ALA A 251 -22.09 1.10 0.08
CA ALA A 251 -20.75 0.67 0.48
C ALA A 251 -20.45 -0.71 -0.13
N ARG A 252 -19.33 -0.81 -0.84
CA ARG A 252 -18.87 -2.03 -1.51
C ARG A 252 -17.43 -2.32 -1.15
N ILE A 253 -17.12 -3.57 -0.88
CA ILE A 253 -15.77 -4.00 -0.50
C ILE A 253 -15.39 -5.22 -1.32
N ILE A 254 -14.23 -5.16 -1.98
CA ILE A 254 -13.58 -6.31 -2.59
C ILE A 254 -12.46 -6.76 -1.68
N THR A 255 -12.43 -8.02 -1.30
CA THR A 255 -11.39 -8.63 -0.48
C THR A 255 -10.75 -9.81 -1.19
N ALA A 256 -9.66 -10.34 -0.67
CA ALA A 256 -8.98 -11.48 -1.24
C ALA A 256 -9.75 -12.78 -1.01
N ALA A 257 -10.00 -13.55 -2.08
CA ALA A 257 -10.40 -14.96 -1.98
C ALA A 257 -9.21 -15.87 -1.72
N LYS A 258 -8.03 -15.48 -2.24
CA LYS A 258 -6.75 -16.19 -2.17
C LYS A 258 -5.69 -15.27 -1.58
N SER A 259 -4.86 -15.77 -0.66
CA SER A 259 -3.73 -15.06 -0.05
C SER A 259 -2.68 -16.08 0.41
N ASP A 260 -1.47 -15.62 0.60
CA ASP A 260 -0.40 -16.32 1.30
C ASP A 260 -0.67 -16.43 2.81
N ASN A 261 -1.51 -15.54 3.35
CA ASN A 261 -1.86 -15.48 4.77
C ASN A 261 -3.33 -15.84 4.99
N HIS A 262 -3.61 -17.12 5.28
CA HIS A 262 -4.96 -17.62 5.56
C HIS A 262 -5.62 -16.97 6.77
N ALA A 263 -4.84 -16.51 7.76
CA ALA A 263 -5.40 -15.84 8.95
C ALA A 263 -6.01 -14.48 8.61
N THR A 264 -5.45 -13.74 7.63
CA THR A 264 -6.02 -12.45 7.19
C THR A 264 -7.33 -12.64 6.42
N ILE A 265 -7.45 -13.69 5.60
CA ILE A 265 -8.72 -14.05 4.95
C ILE A 265 -9.77 -14.43 6.00
N ALA A 266 -9.40 -15.26 6.98
CA ALA A 266 -10.32 -15.65 8.04
C ALA A 266 -10.79 -14.45 8.88
N ALA A 267 -9.87 -13.52 9.19
CA ALA A 267 -10.17 -12.28 9.90
C ALA A 267 -11.11 -11.38 9.10
N ALA A 268 -10.89 -11.21 7.78
CA ALA A 268 -11.79 -10.47 6.91
C ALA A 268 -13.20 -11.08 6.92
N ARG A 269 -13.31 -12.40 6.72
CA ARG A 269 -14.59 -13.13 6.72
C ARG A 269 -15.35 -13.04 8.04
N TYR A 270 -14.66 -12.89 9.17
CA TYR A 270 -15.30 -12.63 10.47
C TYR A 270 -16.16 -11.37 10.46
N THR A 271 -15.75 -10.33 9.73
CA THR A 271 -16.47 -9.04 9.66
C THR A 271 -17.72 -9.08 8.78
N TYR A 272 -17.80 -10.02 7.83
CA TYR A 272 -18.83 -10.05 6.78
C TYR A 272 -20.25 -10.08 7.33
N LYS A 273 -20.55 -10.95 8.30
CA LYS A 273 -21.88 -11.04 8.89
C LYS A 273 -22.40 -9.68 9.37
N ASN A 274 -21.55 -8.89 9.99
CA ASN A 274 -21.93 -7.59 10.53
C ASN A 274 -22.13 -6.55 9.42
N LEU A 275 -21.25 -6.55 8.42
CA LEU A 275 -21.30 -5.63 7.29
C LEU A 275 -22.47 -5.91 6.36
N LEU A 276 -22.71 -7.18 6.00
CA LEU A 276 -23.86 -7.60 5.17
C LEU A 276 -25.20 -7.21 5.83
N ARG A 277 -25.34 -7.38 7.16
CA ARG A 277 -26.53 -6.94 7.90
C ARG A 277 -26.75 -5.43 7.88
N ARG A 278 -25.74 -4.67 7.50
CA ARG A 278 -25.77 -3.20 7.40
C ARG A 278 -25.87 -2.72 5.95
N GLY A 279 -26.16 -3.63 5.01
CA GLY A 279 -26.31 -3.30 3.60
C GLY A 279 -25.00 -3.07 2.85
N VAL A 280 -23.86 -3.48 3.41
CA VAL A 280 -22.59 -3.44 2.69
C VAL A 280 -22.52 -4.60 1.71
N GLU A 281 -22.23 -4.34 0.45
CA GLU A 281 -22.00 -5.34 -0.57
C GLU A 281 -20.55 -5.83 -0.47
N ILE A 282 -20.34 -7.14 -0.41
CA ILE A 282 -19.00 -7.74 -0.26
C ILE A 282 -18.73 -8.66 -1.43
N TYR A 283 -17.51 -8.57 -1.94
CA TYR A 283 -17.00 -9.35 -3.05
C TYR A 283 -15.68 -10.01 -2.69
N GLU A 284 -15.43 -11.22 -3.17
CA GLU A 284 -14.14 -11.91 -3.07
C GLU A 284 -13.51 -12.03 -4.45
N TYR A 285 -12.36 -11.40 -4.67
CA TYR A 285 -11.60 -11.45 -5.93
C TYR A 285 -11.08 -12.86 -6.19
N LEU A 286 -11.44 -13.45 -7.34
CA LEU A 286 -11.19 -14.86 -7.61
C LEU A 286 -9.94 -15.17 -8.45
N PRO A 287 -9.58 -14.38 -9.47
CA PRO A 287 -8.59 -14.83 -10.46
C PRO A 287 -7.25 -15.20 -9.83
N THR A 288 -6.63 -14.28 -9.11
CA THR A 288 -5.33 -14.47 -8.49
C THR A 288 -5.33 -13.98 -7.04
N LYS A 289 -4.16 -13.94 -6.40
CA LYS A 289 -4.01 -13.31 -5.09
C LYS A 289 -4.17 -11.81 -5.21
N LEU A 290 -5.04 -11.21 -4.40
CA LEU A 290 -5.29 -9.77 -4.37
C LEU A 290 -4.29 -9.08 -3.44
N HIS A 291 -3.69 -7.97 -3.92
CA HIS A 291 -2.81 -7.14 -3.11
C HIS A 291 -3.08 -5.62 -3.26
N THR A 292 -4.04 -5.21 -4.06
CA THR A 292 -4.48 -3.82 -4.23
C THR A 292 -4.95 -3.20 -2.92
N LYS A 293 -4.59 -1.93 -2.68
CA LYS A 293 -5.07 -1.09 -1.58
C LYS A 293 -5.63 0.19 -2.17
N LEU A 294 -6.95 0.26 -2.22
CA LEU A 294 -7.69 1.36 -2.83
C LEU A 294 -8.94 1.67 -2.03
N VAL A 295 -9.14 2.93 -1.70
CA VAL A 295 -10.38 3.42 -1.10
C VAL A 295 -10.90 4.58 -1.93
N VAL A 296 -12.13 4.44 -2.44
CA VAL A 296 -12.87 5.46 -3.20
C VAL A 296 -14.03 5.94 -2.33
N LEU A 297 -14.08 7.23 -2.03
CA LEU A 297 -15.03 7.86 -1.11
C LEU A 297 -15.66 9.07 -1.78
N ASP A 298 -16.80 8.89 -2.44
CA ASP A 298 -17.39 9.93 -3.32
C ASP A 298 -16.30 10.40 -4.33
N ASP A 299 -15.85 11.65 -4.26
CA ASP A 299 -14.81 12.20 -5.14
C ASP A 299 -13.38 12.14 -4.57
N ILE A 300 -13.20 11.43 -3.45
CA ILE A 300 -11.92 11.31 -2.77
C ILE A 300 -11.37 9.89 -2.95
N ILE A 301 -10.08 9.80 -3.29
CA ILE A 301 -9.37 8.54 -3.44
C ILE A 301 -8.24 8.45 -2.40
N HIS A 302 -8.05 7.29 -1.81
CA HIS A 302 -6.83 6.93 -1.09
C HIS A 302 -6.19 5.72 -1.76
N ILE A 303 -4.95 5.85 -2.20
CA ILE A 303 -4.18 4.81 -2.88
C ILE A 303 -2.75 4.78 -2.34
N GLY A 304 -2.15 3.61 -2.16
CA GLY A 304 -0.76 3.48 -1.71
C GLY A 304 -0.42 2.12 -1.11
N SER A 305 0.37 2.13 -0.04
CA SER A 305 0.95 0.90 0.52
C SER A 305 0.12 0.24 1.61
N SER A 306 -0.81 0.99 2.24
CA SER A 306 -1.43 0.57 3.51
C SER A 306 -2.62 -0.34 3.32
N ASN A 307 -2.61 -1.47 4.02
CA ASN A 307 -3.81 -2.27 4.22
C ASN A 307 -4.73 -1.65 5.29
N LEU A 308 -6.02 -1.92 5.18
CA LEU A 308 -7.00 -1.53 6.20
C LEU A 308 -7.04 -2.57 7.34
N ASP A 309 -5.91 -2.72 7.99
CA ASP A 309 -5.70 -3.57 9.17
C ASP A 309 -5.03 -2.81 10.32
N ILE A 310 -4.87 -3.45 11.46
CA ILE A 310 -4.30 -2.80 12.65
C ILE A 310 -2.85 -2.36 12.43
N ARG A 311 -2.04 -3.12 11.70
CA ARG A 311 -0.65 -2.76 11.44
C ARG A 311 -0.56 -1.51 10.56
N GLY A 312 -1.31 -1.46 9.48
CA GLY A 312 -1.38 -0.30 8.59
C GLY A 312 -1.94 0.94 9.30
N LEU A 313 -2.97 0.75 10.14
CA LEU A 313 -3.64 1.86 10.83
C LEU A 313 -2.80 2.51 11.95
N TYR A 314 -1.90 1.75 12.63
CA TYR A 314 -1.28 2.20 13.88
C TYR A 314 0.22 1.99 13.99
N LEU A 315 0.83 1.06 13.25
CA LEU A 315 2.17 0.56 13.55
C LEU A 315 3.18 0.72 12.44
N ASN A 316 2.85 0.25 11.24
CA ASN A 316 3.78 0.27 10.12
C ASN A 316 3.99 1.69 9.59
N LEU A 317 5.19 1.94 9.08
CA LEU A 317 5.36 3.08 8.19
C LEU A 317 4.62 2.76 6.89
N GLU A 318 3.66 3.60 6.57
CA GLU A 318 2.83 3.50 5.38
C GLU A 318 2.81 4.83 4.65
N MET A 319 2.52 4.79 3.38
CA MET A 319 2.35 5.97 2.55
C MET A 319 1.10 5.82 1.68
N MET A 320 0.22 6.81 1.76
CA MET A 320 -0.98 6.90 0.93
C MET A 320 -1.03 8.27 0.25
N LEU A 321 -1.45 8.30 -0.99
CA LEU A 321 -1.82 9.53 -1.68
C LEU A 321 -3.34 9.68 -1.57
N ARG A 322 -3.78 10.78 -0.94
CA ARG A 322 -5.17 11.23 -0.96
C ARG A 322 -5.34 12.17 -2.15
N ILE A 323 -6.30 11.88 -3.01
CA ILE A 323 -6.62 12.64 -4.20
C ILE A 323 -8.08 13.09 -4.08
N ASP A 324 -8.33 14.39 -4.19
CA ASP A 324 -9.66 15.01 -4.12
C ASP A 324 -9.97 15.62 -5.49
N ASP A 325 -10.51 14.77 -6.38
CA ASP A 325 -10.81 15.13 -7.76
C ASP A 325 -11.89 14.22 -8.34
N ALA A 326 -12.99 14.82 -8.82
CA ALA A 326 -14.15 14.08 -9.30
C ALA A 326 -13.88 13.28 -10.59
N ALA A 327 -13.05 13.80 -11.50
CA ALA A 327 -12.71 13.09 -12.74
C ALA A 327 -11.84 11.88 -12.46
N PHE A 328 -10.81 12.04 -11.61
CA PHE A 328 -9.97 10.93 -11.18
C PHE A 328 -10.78 9.88 -10.39
N ALA A 329 -11.68 10.30 -9.50
CA ALA A 329 -12.58 9.40 -8.79
C ALA A 329 -13.51 8.64 -9.76
N GLY A 330 -13.98 9.28 -10.82
CA GLY A 330 -14.74 8.63 -11.90
C GLY A 330 -13.95 7.52 -12.58
N MET A 331 -12.69 7.77 -12.93
CA MET A 331 -11.78 6.76 -13.50
C MET A 331 -11.54 5.60 -12.51
N MET A 332 -11.32 5.88 -11.23
CA MET A 332 -11.12 4.87 -10.21
C MET A 332 -12.38 4.04 -9.92
N ARG A 333 -13.57 4.63 -10.02
CA ARG A 333 -14.83 3.86 -10.00
C ARG A 333 -14.93 2.90 -11.18
N GLY A 334 -14.53 3.34 -12.39
CA GLY A 334 -14.45 2.47 -13.56
C GLY A 334 -13.53 1.27 -13.33
N TYR A 335 -12.34 1.50 -12.77
CA TYR A 335 -11.43 0.43 -12.37
C TYR A 335 -12.07 -0.50 -11.32
N PHE A 336 -12.71 0.06 -10.30
CA PHE A 336 -13.40 -0.71 -9.27
C PHE A 336 -14.49 -1.64 -9.85
N GLU A 337 -15.29 -1.17 -10.82
CA GLU A 337 -16.31 -1.99 -11.50
C GLU A 337 -15.70 -3.15 -12.28
N GLN A 338 -14.53 -2.95 -12.91
CA GLN A 338 -13.80 -4.03 -13.58
C GLN A 338 -13.36 -5.11 -12.60
N GLU A 339 -12.91 -4.74 -11.41
CA GLU A 339 -12.53 -5.68 -10.35
C GLU A 339 -13.77 -6.39 -9.74
N VAL A 340 -14.90 -5.70 -9.59
CA VAL A 340 -16.19 -6.31 -9.19
C VAL A 340 -16.61 -7.39 -10.17
N ALA A 341 -16.50 -7.13 -11.48
CA ALA A 341 -16.88 -8.09 -12.53
C ALA A 341 -16.07 -9.41 -12.46
N GLN A 342 -14.88 -9.39 -11.89
CA GLN A 342 -14.02 -10.56 -11.68
C GLN A 342 -14.16 -11.19 -10.29
N SER A 343 -15.06 -10.67 -9.46
CA SER A 343 -15.21 -11.04 -8.06
C SER A 343 -16.50 -11.79 -7.81
N LEU A 344 -16.48 -12.68 -6.81
CA LEU A 344 -17.65 -13.41 -6.36
C LEU A 344 -18.44 -12.56 -5.36
N PRO A 345 -19.74 -12.24 -5.62
CA PRO A 345 -20.57 -11.57 -4.64
C PRO A 345 -20.86 -12.50 -3.45
N ILE A 346 -20.63 -11.99 -2.24
CA ILE A 346 -20.84 -12.73 -1.01
C ILE A 346 -22.20 -12.34 -0.42
N THR A 347 -23.21 -13.17 -0.65
CA THR A 347 -24.52 -13.01 -0.04
C THR A 347 -24.53 -13.49 1.42
N ALA A 348 -25.50 -13.03 2.21
CA ALA A 348 -25.70 -13.51 3.59
C ALA A 348 -25.94 -15.03 3.65
N GLU A 349 -26.61 -15.60 2.64
CA GLU A 349 -26.83 -17.03 2.51
C GLU A 349 -25.54 -17.80 2.23
N LEU A 350 -24.77 -17.34 1.23
CA LEU A 350 -23.48 -17.96 0.88
C LEU A 350 -22.52 -17.91 2.08
N HIS A 351 -22.41 -16.76 2.75
CA HIS A 351 -21.58 -16.62 3.94
C HIS A 351 -22.03 -17.59 5.05
N ARG A 352 -23.32 -17.73 5.29
CA ARG A 352 -23.88 -18.67 6.29
C ARG A 352 -23.54 -20.12 5.94
N LYS A 353 -23.69 -20.53 4.67
CA LYS A 353 -23.36 -21.89 4.18
C LYS A 353 -21.85 -22.20 4.37
N ARG A 354 -20.98 -21.22 4.13
CA ARG A 354 -19.52 -21.38 4.30
C ARG A 354 -19.02 -21.26 5.74
N SER A 355 -19.87 -20.83 6.68
CA SER A 355 -19.50 -20.53 8.07
C SER A 355 -20.15 -21.49 9.05
N GLY A 356 -19.68 -22.76 9.11
CA GLY A 356 -20.00 -23.71 10.19
C GLY A 356 -19.46 -23.21 11.54
N TRP A 357 -19.83 -23.87 12.64
CA TRP A 357 -19.41 -23.45 13.98
C TRP A 357 -17.88 -23.40 14.17
N LEU A 358 -17.16 -24.41 13.67
CA LEU A 358 -15.70 -24.47 13.73
C LEU A 358 -15.04 -23.35 12.89
N THR A 359 -15.57 -23.13 11.68
CA THR A 359 -15.09 -22.03 10.80
C THR A 359 -15.29 -20.67 11.48
N ARG A 360 -16.41 -20.44 12.16
CA ARG A 360 -16.66 -19.20 12.92
C ARG A 360 -15.69 -19.02 14.07
N LEU A 361 -15.36 -20.10 14.77
CA LEU A 361 -14.37 -20.06 15.85
C LEU A 361 -12.99 -19.68 15.31
N ILE A 362 -12.56 -20.31 14.19
CA ILE A 362 -11.29 -19.98 13.52
C ILE A 362 -11.28 -18.51 13.05
N GLN A 363 -12.37 -18.05 12.44
CA GLN A 363 -12.51 -16.66 12.00
C GLN A 363 -12.42 -15.67 13.18
N ALA A 364 -13.10 -15.97 14.30
CA ALA A 364 -13.07 -15.13 15.50
C ALA A 364 -11.68 -15.10 16.13
N LEU A 365 -11.01 -16.25 16.23
CA LEU A 365 -9.65 -16.34 16.75
C LEU A 365 -8.65 -15.60 15.84
N SER A 366 -8.76 -15.78 14.53
CA SER A 366 -7.90 -15.07 13.56
C SER A 366 -8.11 -13.56 13.65
N PHE A 367 -9.36 -13.09 13.73
CA PHE A 367 -9.66 -11.67 13.91
C PHE A 367 -9.07 -11.14 15.22
N PHE A 368 -9.22 -11.85 16.32
CA PHE A 368 -8.64 -11.48 17.60
C PHE A 368 -7.11 -11.43 17.54
N LEU A 369 -6.46 -12.43 16.95
CA LEU A 369 -5.01 -12.47 16.82
C LEU A 369 -4.48 -11.29 15.98
N VAL A 370 -5.08 -11.04 14.82
CA VAL A 370 -4.66 -9.97 13.90
C VAL A 370 -4.97 -8.59 14.46
N THR A 371 -6.11 -8.39 15.15
CA THR A 371 -6.53 -7.04 15.58
C THR A 371 -6.15 -6.70 17.01
N THR A 372 -5.97 -7.67 17.89
CA THR A 372 -5.80 -7.42 19.33
C THR A 372 -4.48 -7.92 19.86
N ALA A 373 -4.13 -9.19 19.60
CA ALA A 373 -2.92 -9.77 20.16
C ALA A 373 -1.67 -9.14 19.54
N ASP A 374 -1.58 -9.10 18.22
CA ASP A 374 -0.45 -8.51 17.50
C ASP A 374 -0.28 -7.01 17.83
N TYR A 375 -1.37 -6.25 17.81
CA TYR A 375 -1.34 -4.84 18.19
C TYR A 375 -0.90 -4.61 19.63
N THR A 376 -1.46 -5.36 20.58
CA THR A 376 -1.18 -5.19 22.00
C THR A 376 0.28 -5.52 22.31
N ILE A 377 0.80 -6.62 21.73
CA ILE A 377 2.20 -7.02 21.89
C ILE A 377 3.12 -5.95 21.28
N THR A 378 2.90 -5.59 20.02
CA THR A 378 3.72 -4.61 19.32
C THR A 378 3.70 -3.24 20.01
N ARG A 379 2.52 -2.78 20.44
CA ARG A 379 2.38 -1.50 21.14
C ARG A 379 3.11 -1.50 22.48
N ARG A 380 2.95 -2.54 23.30
CA ARG A 380 3.64 -2.66 24.60
C ARG A 380 5.16 -2.67 24.43
N LEU A 381 5.65 -3.38 23.41
CA LEU A 381 7.09 -3.47 23.16
C LEU A 381 7.69 -2.16 22.63
N ASN A 382 6.97 -1.39 21.82
CA ASN A 382 7.51 -0.23 21.13
C ASN A 382 7.16 1.13 21.76
N LEU A 383 5.99 1.26 22.37
CA LEU A 383 5.49 2.54 22.88
C LEU A 383 5.48 2.63 24.42
N GLY A 384 5.85 1.56 25.11
CA GLY A 384 5.91 1.52 26.58
C GLY A 384 4.53 1.28 27.24
N ARG A 385 4.55 0.98 28.56
CA ARG A 385 3.34 1.01 29.40
C ARG A 385 3.04 2.47 29.74
N PHE A 386 1.79 2.87 29.59
CA PHE A 386 1.23 4.04 30.24
C PHE A 386 0.34 3.58 31.37
#